data_f583de4a1449f06ec1b91ef9a8931d34
#
_entry.id   f583de4a1449f06ec1b91ef9a8931d34
#
_cell.length_a   1.000
_cell.length_b   1.000
_cell.length_c   1.000
_cell.angle_alpha   90.00
_cell.angle_beta   90.00
_cell.angle_gamma   90.00
#
_symmetry.space_group_name_H-M   'P 1'
#
loop_
_entity.id
_entity.type
_entity.pdbx_description
1 polymer ?
#
loop_
_entity_poly.entity_id
_entity_poly.type
_entity_poly.pdbx_seq_one_letter_code
_entity_poly.pdbx_strand_id
1 'polypeptide(L)'
;MKNKFLATLFLACSISTVSAQTPVYMDDAQPIEARVKDALSRMTLEEKVALCHAQSKFSSAGVPRLGIPELWMSDGPHGVRAEINWNDWGYANWTNDSITAFPALTCLAATWNPDMSAKYGKAIGEEARYREKDVLLGPGVNIYRTPMNGRNFEYMGEDPYLASVMCVPYIQELQKNGVAACVKHYALNNQELWRGHIDVNLSDRALHEIYLPAFKAAVEEGGAWSIMGAYNKIRGQHACHNDFTLNKILKDDWKFDGCVITDWGGAHDTYEAAVNGLDIEMGSYTNGLTSESVFTYNDYYLANPYLQMLKDGKVPMSTIDDKASRILRLIFRTAMNRQKPYGSVATEEHYAAAREIGNEGIVLLKNAPVIKKGAPLLPIDAAKYQNILVVGDNAVRLLNQGGGSSELKVKDMVSPLDGLRAVYGDKVAYAKGYAAGRPMYGRADEIPQNVVDSLRAEAVEMAKKADLVVLVGGLNKNHFQDCEGGDRLEYGLP
;
A
#
# COMPACT_ATOMS: atom_id res chain seq x y z
N MET A 1 -24.59 -69.77 -62.04
CA MET A 1 -23.68 -68.91 -61.26
C MET A 1 -24.49 -67.72 -60.75
N LYS A 2 -24.75 -67.66 -59.43
CA LYS A 2 -25.63 -66.62 -58.80
C LYS A 2 -24.75 -65.63 -58.09
N ASN A 3 -24.70 -64.39 -58.59
CA ASN A 3 -24.03 -63.24 -57.91
C ASN A 3 -24.92 -62.70 -56.78
N LYS A 4 -24.43 -62.81 -55.56
CA LYS A 4 -25.02 -62.14 -54.40
C LYS A 4 -24.35 -60.77 -54.25
N PHE A 5 -25.10 -59.70 -54.45
CA PHE A 5 -24.72 -58.31 -54.06
C PHE A 5 -24.91 -58.15 -52.55
N LEU A 6 -23.84 -57.86 -51.86
CA LEU A 6 -23.89 -57.49 -50.46
C LEU A 6 -23.95 -55.98 -50.35
N ALA A 7 -25.10 -55.41 -49.95
CA ALA A 7 -25.26 -53.96 -49.71
C ALA A 7 -24.79 -53.64 -48.29
N THR A 8 -23.67 -52.95 -48.15
CA THR A 8 -23.18 -52.43 -46.89
C THR A 8 -23.85 -51.11 -46.58
N LEU A 9 -24.69 -51.11 -45.54
CA LEU A 9 -25.36 -49.92 -45.04
C LEU A 9 -24.37 -49.12 -44.16
N PHE A 10 -23.89 -47.98 -44.63
CA PHE A 10 -23.11 -47.04 -43.79
C PHE A 10 -24.07 -46.20 -42.93
N LEU A 11 -24.11 -46.48 -41.63
CA LEU A 11 -24.82 -45.64 -40.66
C LEU A 11 -23.92 -44.45 -40.28
N ALA A 12 -24.18 -43.29 -40.86
CA ALA A 12 -23.49 -42.06 -40.53
C ALA A 12 -24.02 -41.55 -39.15
N CYS A 13 -23.29 -41.83 -38.07
CA CYS A 13 -23.51 -41.16 -36.79
C CYS A 13 -23.04 -39.73 -36.91
N SER A 14 -23.98 -38.80 -37.09
CA SER A 14 -23.71 -37.37 -36.92
C SER A 14 -23.46 -37.09 -35.44
N ILE A 15 -22.18 -36.99 -35.03
CA ILE A 15 -21.80 -36.47 -33.76
C ILE A 15 -22.04 -34.96 -33.83
N SER A 16 -23.18 -34.51 -33.32
CA SER A 16 -23.44 -33.08 -33.08
C SER A 16 -22.51 -32.65 -31.94
N THR A 17 -21.38 -32.05 -32.27
CA THR A 17 -20.57 -31.33 -31.30
C THR A 17 -21.40 -30.14 -30.82
N VAL A 18 -22.06 -30.29 -29.69
CA VAL A 18 -22.60 -29.15 -28.96
C VAL A 18 -21.37 -28.32 -28.54
N SER A 19 -21.05 -27.32 -29.30
CA SER A 19 -20.09 -26.28 -28.88
C SER A 19 -20.66 -25.67 -27.61
N ALA A 20 -20.12 -26.02 -26.45
CA ALA A 20 -20.49 -25.38 -25.19
C ALA A 20 -20.16 -23.91 -25.34
N GLN A 21 -21.19 -23.09 -25.39
CA GLN A 21 -21.00 -21.62 -25.47
C GLN A 21 -20.19 -21.16 -24.28
N THR A 22 -19.09 -20.44 -24.52
CA THR A 22 -18.26 -19.86 -23.45
C THR A 22 -19.14 -19.08 -22.50
N PRO A 23 -19.07 -19.35 -21.18
CA PRO A 23 -19.85 -18.57 -20.19
C PRO A 23 -19.58 -17.08 -20.31
N VAL A 24 -20.59 -16.25 -20.09
CA VAL A 24 -20.48 -14.79 -20.22
C VAL A 24 -19.37 -14.21 -19.35
N TYR A 25 -19.21 -14.73 -18.11
CA TYR A 25 -18.16 -14.24 -17.20
C TYR A 25 -16.74 -14.53 -17.68
N MET A 26 -16.54 -15.49 -18.57
CA MET A 26 -15.23 -15.85 -19.15
C MET A 26 -14.88 -15.05 -20.42
N ASP A 27 -15.81 -14.28 -20.97
CA ASP A 27 -15.64 -13.50 -22.18
C ASP A 27 -15.32 -12.02 -21.83
N ASP A 28 -14.06 -11.62 -22.05
CA ASP A 28 -13.60 -10.25 -21.78
C ASP A 28 -14.25 -9.18 -22.66
N ALA A 29 -14.89 -9.55 -23.76
CA ALA A 29 -15.63 -8.62 -24.61
C ALA A 29 -16.99 -8.22 -24.02
N GLN A 30 -17.46 -8.95 -23.01
CA GLN A 30 -18.71 -8.64 -22.33
C GLN A 30 -18.54 -7.54 -21.29
N PRO A 31 -19.57 -6.70 -21.09
CA PRO A 31 -19.56 -5.72 -20.01
C PRO A 31 -19.32 -6.38 -18.65
N ILE A 32 -18.52 -5.74 -17.79
CA ILE A 32 -18.15 -6.29 -16.49
C ILE A 32 -19.39 -6.67 -15.66
N GLU A 33 -20.43 -5.86 -15.66
CA GLU A 33 -21.66 -6.15 -14.88
C GLU A 33 -22.41 -7.38 -15.41
N ALA A 34 -22.36 -7.65 -16.72
CA ALA A 34 -22.92 -8.88 -17.28
C ALA A 34 -22.08 -10.10 -16.83
N ARG A 35 -20.76 -9.98 -16.81
CA ARG A 35 -19.83 -11.00 -16.30
C ARG A 35 -20.06 -11.27 -14.81
N VAL A 36 -20.18 -10.23 -13.99
CA VAL A 36 -20.48 -10.33 -12.55
C VAL A 36 -21.78 -11.08 -12.32
N LYS A 37 -22.86 -10.67 -13.00
CA LYS A 37 -24.18 -11.31 -12.88
C LYS A 37 -24.16 -12.79 -13.26
N ASP A 38 -23.49 -13.15 -14.35
CA ASP A 38 -23.37 -14.53 -14.80
C ASP A 38 -22.56 -15.38 -13.80
N ALA A 39 -21.39 -14.91 -13.36
CA ALA A 39 -20.57 -15.60 -12.37
C ALA A 39 -21.32 -15.81 -11.05
N LEU A 40 -21.93 -14.74 -10.51
CA LEU A 40 -22.68 -14.76 -9.26
C LEU A 40 -23.83 -15.79 -9.28
N SER A 41 -24.52 -15.92 -10.40
CA SER A 41 -25.62 -16.86 -10.58
C SER A 41 -25.19 -18.33 -10.55
N ARG A 42 -23.90 -18.61 -10.77
CA ARG A 42 -23.32 -19.96 -10.82
C ARG A 42 -22.66 -20.38 -9.49
N MET A 43 -22.41 -19.41 -8.58
CA MET A 43 -21.72 -19.66 -7.33
C MET A 43 -22.64 -20.23 -6.26
N THR A 44 -22.08 -21.15 -5.45
CA THR A 44 -22.72 -21.58 -4.19
C THR A 44 -22.58 -20.51 -3.11
N LEU A 45 -23.34 -20.64 -2.03
CA LEU A 45 -23.24 -19.75 -0.88
C LEU A 45 -21.85 -19.77 -0.25
N GLU A 46 -21.28 -20.96 -0.10
CA GLU A 46 -19.94 -21.19 0.45
C GLU A 46 -18.85 -20.54 -0.43
N GLU A 47 -18.97 -20.65 -1.76
CA GLU A 47 -18.05 -19.99 -2.69
C GLU A 47 -18.12 -18.46 -2.60
N LYS A 48 -19.31 -17.88 -2.45
CA LYS A 48 -19.48 -16.44 -2.25
C LYS A 48 -18.83 -15.98 -0.95
N VAL A 49 -19.04 -16.71 0.14
CA VAL A 49 -18.44 -16.40 1.45
C VAL A 49 -16.92 -16.53 1.41
N ALA A 50 -16.38 -17.54 0.73
CA ALA A 50 -14.93 -17.71 0.60
C ALA A 50 -14.22 -16.53 -0.08
N LEU A 51 -14.89 -15.77 -0.96
CA LEU A 51 -14.35 -14.54 -1.53
C LEU A 51 -14.17 -13.43 -0.48
N CYS A 52 -14.99 -13.43 0.58
CA CYS A 52 -15.11 -12.32 1.52
C CYS A 52 -14.04 -12.30 2.63
N HIS A 53 -13.14 -13.26 2.65
CA HIS A 53 -12.11 -13.33 3.69
C HIS A 53 -10.78 -13.87 3.15
N ALA A 54 -9.72 -13.64 3.93
CA ALA A 54 -8.40 -14.14 3.60
C ALA A 54 -8.36 -15.68 3.55
N GLN A 55 -7.53 -16.21 2.66
CA GLN A 55 -7.06 -17.60 2.66
C GLN A 55 -5.55 -17.68 2.92
N SER A 56 -4.84 -16.57 2.78
CA SER A 56 -3.43 -16.40 3.11
C SER A 56 -3.20 -15.00 3.69
N LYS A 57 -1.97 -14.65 4.03
CA LYS A 57 -1.64 -13.30 4.52
C LYS A 57 -2.01 -12.21 3.51
N PHE A 58 -1.93 -12.47 2.20
CA PHE A 58 -2.15 -11.46 1.17
C PHE A 58 -3.06 -11.94 0.02
N SER A 59 -3.88 -12.98 0.23
CA SER A 59 -4.86 -13.36 -0.78
C SER A 59 -6.22 -13.71 -0.20
N SER A 60 -7.27 -13.42 -0.96
CA SER A 60 -8.60 -14.01 -0.79
C SER A 60 -8.81 -15.13 -1.80
N ALA A 61 -9.74 -16.05 -1.50
CA ALA A 61 -9.97 -17.19 -2.38
C ALA A 61 -10.55 -16.76 -3.74
N GLY A 62 -10.28 -17.59 -4.75
CA GLY A 62 -11.03 -17.62 -6.00
C GLY A 62 -12.19 -18.59 -5.96
N VAL A 63 -12.72 -18.92 -7.14
CA VAL A 63 -13.72 -19.98 -7.32
C VAL A 63 -13.17 -21.00 -8.33
N PRO A 64 -12.33 -21.97 -7.89
CA PRO A 64 -11.62 -22.89 -8.78
C PRO A 64 -12.57 -23.68 -9.69
N ARG A 65 -13.74 -24.08 -9.20
CA ARG A 65 -14.78 -24.80 -9.98
C ARG A 65 -15.25 -23.99 -11.20
N LEU A 66 -15.20 -22.66 -11.12
CA LEU A 66 -15.56 -21.75 -12.21
C LEU A 66 -14.34 -21.21 -12.95
N GLY A 67 -13.11 -21.60 -12.57
CA GLY A 67 -11.89 -21.03 -13.13
C GLY A 67 -11.67 -19.54 -12.80
N ILE A 68 -12.30 -19.06 -11.73
CA ILE A 68 -12.08 -17.70 -11.20
C ILE A 68 -10.87 -17.77 -10.26
N PRO A 69 -9.78 -17.00 -10.55
CA PRO A 69 -8.55 -17.07 -9.77
C PRO A 69 -8.69 -16.37 -8.41
N GLU A 70 -7.71 -16.62 -7.56
CA GLU A 70 -7.47 -15.88 -6.32
C GLU A 70 -7.22 -14.40 -6.59
N LEU A 71 -7.47 -13.56 -5.59
CA LEU A 71 -7.13 -12.14 -5.62
C LEU A 71 -5.89 -11.91 -4.75
N TRP A 72 -4.77 -11.53 -5.37
CA TRP A 72 -3.49 -11.29 -4.69
C TRP A 72 -3.26 -9.82 -4.41
N MET A 73 -2.89 -9.51 -3.16
CA MET A 73 -2.60 -8.17 -2.68
C MET A 73 -1.11 -8.03 -2.34
N SER A 74 -0.62 -6.81 -2.26
CA SER A 74 0.68 -6.49 -1.70
C SER A 74 0.65 -5.16 -0.99
N ASP A 75 1.34 -5.07 0.15
CA ASP A 75 1.71 -3.78 0.72
C ASP A 75 2.53 -2.96 -0.26
N GLY A 76 2.47 -1.65 -0.09
CA GLY A 76 3.39 -0.79 -0.80
C GLY A 76 2.85 0.55 -1.27
N PRO A 77 2.77 1.58 -0.42
CA PRO A 77 2.49 2.93 -0.88
C PRO A 77 3.66 3.55 -1.66
N HIS A 78 4.91 3.10 -1.43
CA HIS A 78 6.12 3.61 -2.11
C HIS A 78 7.05 2.51 -2.66
N GLY A 79 6.53 1.30 -2.83
CA GLY A 79 7.22 0.15 -3.43
C GLY A 79 6.46 -1.13 -3.13
N VAL A 80 6.59 -2.14 -3.97
CA VAL A 80 5.92 -3.43 -3.79
C VAL A 80 6.66 -4.26 -2.75
N ARG A 81 6.00 -4.67 -1.67
CA ARG A 81 6.62 -5.46 -0.60
C ARG A 81 7.18 -6.78 -1.11
N ALA A 82 8.28 -7.24 -0.52
CA ALA A 82 8.81 -8.59 -0.72
C ALA A 82 7.79 -9.67 -0.31
N GLU A 83 7.87 -10.84 -0.94
CA GLU A 83 6.97 -11.94 -0.63
C GLU A 83 7.19 -12.45 0.80
N ILE A 84 6.08 -12.70 1.48
CA ILE A 84 6.06 -13.33 2.80
C ILE A 84 5.47 -14.74 2.71
N ASN A 85 5.62 -15.51 3.78
CA ASN A 85 5.04 -16.84 3.88
C ASN A 85 3.50 -16.79 3.83
N TRP A 86 2.91 -17.92 3.44
CA TRP A 86 1.46 -18.05 3.31
C TRP A 86 0.69 -17.70 4.59
N ASN A 87 1.17 -18.18 5.75
CA ASN A 87 0.46 -18.09 7.02
C ASN A 87 1.14 -17.20 8.08
N ASP A 88 2.32 -16.67 7.84
CA ASP A 88 3.05 -15.88 8.81
C ASP A 88 3.74 -14.66 8.17
N TRP A 89 4.32 -13.78 8.99
CA TRP A 89 4.98 -12.57 8.53
C TRP A 89 6.44 -12.76 8.13
N GLY A 90 6.95 -14.00 8.15
CA GLY A 90 8.30 -14.31 7.69
C GLY A 90 8.43 -14.10 6.18
N TYR A 91 9.59 -13.64 5.75
CA TYR A 91 9.89 -13.50 4.32
C TYR A 91 9.97 -14.88 3.65
N ALA A 92 9.36 -15.00 2.46
CA ALA A 92 9.47 -16.20 1.63
C ALA A 92 10.87 -16.36 1.01
N ASN A 93 11.73 -15.34 1.14
CA ASN A 93 13.11 -15.30 0.67
C ASN A 93 13.28 -15.60 -0.82
N TRP A 94 12.34 -15.14 -1.64
CA TRP A 94 12.47 -15.22 -3.08
C TRP A 94 13.65 -14.37 -3.56
N THR A 95 14.29 -14.79 -4.65
CA THR A 95 15.48 -14.11 -5.20
C THR A 95 15.13 -13.05 -6.24
N ASN A 96 13.89 -13.08 -6.75
CA ASN A 96 13.39 -12.22 -7.84
C ASN A 96 12.32 -11.20 -7.37
N ASP A 97 12.26 -10.91 -6.08
CA ASP A 97 11.26 -10.02 -5.49
C ASP A 97 11.83 -8.67 -5.01
N SER A 98 13.03 -8.33 -5.46
CA SER A 98 13.60 -6.99 -5.26
C SER A 98 12.98 -5.99 -6.26
N ILE A 99 12.73 -4.77 -5.77
CA ILE A 99 11.96 -3.73 -6.46
C ILE A 99 12.70 -2.38 -6.43
N THR A 100 12.13 -1.37 -7.11
CA THR A 100 12.51 0.02 -6.93
C THR A 100 11.87 0.58 -5.66
N ALA A 101 12.67 1.24 -4.80
CA ALA A 101 12.11 2.11 -3.77
C ALA A 101 11.84 3.49 -4.37
N PHE A 102 10.58 3.86 -4.43
CA PHE A 102 10.19 5.22 -4.79
C PHE A 102 10.28 6.13 -3.56
N PRO A 103 10.40 7.47 -3.75
CA PRO A 103 10.33 8.41 -2.63
C PRO A 103 9.07 8.21 -1.80
N ALA A 104 9.15 8.46 -0.48
CA ALA A 104 7.98 8.44 0.39
C ALA A 104 6.91 9.43 -0.13
N LEU A 105 5.62 9.16 0.14
CA LEU A 105 4.54 10.00 -0.39
C LEU A 105 4.59 11.45 0.10
N THR A 106 5.19 11.70 1.27
CA THR A 106 5.52 13.05 1.72
C THR A 106 6.43 13.79 0.71
N CYS A 107 7.46 13.11 0.19
CA CYS A 107 8.35 13.67 -0.82
C CYS A 107 7.64 13.87 -2.16
N LEU A 108 6.80 12.91 -2.57
CA LEU A 108 5.97 13.05 -3.76
C LEU A 108 5.05 14.27 -3.65
N ALA A 109 4.35 14.44 -2.53
CA ALA A 109 3.47 15.58 -2.31
C ALA A 109 4.23 16.93 -2.28
N ALA A 110 5.47 16.93 -1.78
CA ALA A 110 6.32 18.12 -1.76
C ALA A 110 6.73 18.64 -3.15
N THR A 111 6.57 17.85 -4.21
CA THR A 111 6.75 18.31 -5.59
C THR A 111 5.64 19.28 -6.02
N TRP A 112 4.44 19.19 -5.46
CA TRP A 112 3.24 19.90 -5.88
C TRP A 112 2.90 19.70 -7.36
N ASN A 113 3.38 18.63 -7.94
CA ASN A 113 3.32 18.34 -9.37
C ASN A 113 2.55 17.04 -9.64
N PRO A 114 1.31 17.11 -10.14
CA PRO A 114 0.51 15.93 -10.47
C PRO A 114 1.15 15.01 -11.52
N ASP A 115 2.01 15.55 -12.40
CA ASP A 115 2.73 14.72 -13.39
C ASP A 115 3.74 13.79 -12.73
N MET A 116 4.36 14.22 -11.62
CA MET A 116 5.21 13.36 -10.82
C MET A 116 4.40 12.23 -10.16
N SER A 117 3.19 12.53 -9.73
CA SER A 117 2.29 11.52 -9.20
C SER A 117 1.82 10.53 -10.26
N ALA A 118 1.58 10.98 -11.48
CA ALA A 118 1.29 10.11 -12.62
C ALA A 118 2.47 9.17 -12.95
N LYS A 119 3.70 9.71 -13.01
CA LYS A 119 4.92 8.91 -13.20
C LYS A 119 5.09 7.86 -12.11
N TYR A 120 4.82 8.26 -10.87
CA TYR A 120 4.88 7.37 -9.72
C TYR A 120 3.89 6.21 -9.86
N GLY A 121 2.61 6.53 -10.07
CA GLY A 121 1.54 5.54 -10.22
C GLY A 121 1.80 4.56 -11.36
N LYS A 122 2.30 5.06 -12.51
CA LYS A 122 2.70 4.22 -13.64
C LYS A 122 3.80 3.24 -13.24
N ALA A 123 4.92 3.72 -12.71
CA ALA A 123 6.09 2.90 -12.43
C ALA A 123 5.81 1.85 -11.33
N ILE A 124 5.16 2.23 -10.23
CA ILE A 124 4.81 1.26 -9.17
C ILE A 124 3.74 0.26 -9.64
N GLY A 125 2.84 0.69 -10.53
CA GLY A 125 1.84 -0.18 -11.14
C GLY A 125 2.46 -1.22 -12.06
N GLU A 126 3.48 -0.86 -12.84
CA GLU A 126 4.26 -1.78 -13.67
C GLU A 126 4.99 -2.83 -12.81
N GLU A 127 5.58 -2.43 -11.68
CA GLU A 127 6.23 -3.37 -10.76
C GLU A 127 5.23 -4.29 -10.06
N ALA A 128 4.09 -3.77 -9.61
CA ALA A 128 3.03 -4.57 -9.00
C ALA A 128 2.47 -5.59 -10.00
N ARG A 129 2.27 -5.18 -11.27
CA ARG A 129 1.82 -6.08 -12.33
C ARG A 129 2.84 -7.17 -12.65
N TYR A 130 4.15 -6.81 -12.75
CA TYR A 130 5.22 -7.78 -12.95
C TYR A 130 5.26 -8.83 -11.82
N ARG A 131 4.97 -8.40 -10.59
CA ARG A 131 4.90 -9.24 -9.40
C ARG A 131 3.54 -9.98 -9.28
N GLU A 132 2.73 -9.97 -10.33
CA GLU A 132 1.41 -10.62 -10.40
C GLU A 132 0.45 -10.21 -9.28
N LYS A 133 0.56 -8.95 -8.81
CA LYS A 133 -0.37 -8.42 -7.82
C LYS A 133 -1.61 -7.84 -8.50
N ASP A 134 -2.76 -8.13 -7.90
CA ASP A 134 -4.07 -7.63 -8.36
C ASP A 134 -4.45 -6.35 -7.63
N VAL A 135 -4.00 -6.19 -6.39
CA VAL A 135 -4.26 -5.04 -5.54
C VAL A 135 -2.97 -4.56 -4.89
N LEU A 136 -2.65 -3.29 -5.09
CA LEU A 136 -1.59 -2.60 -4.34
C LEU A 136 -2.22 -1.78 -3.22
N LEU A 137 -1.78 -2.02 -1.97
CA LEU A 137 -2.31 -1.37 -0.77
C LEU A 137 -1.73 0.04 -0.61
N GLY A 138 -2.21 0.94 -1.44
CA GLY A 138 -1.83 2.35 -1.56
C GLY A 138 -2.67 3.07 -2.63
N PRO A 139 -2.53 4.41 -2.71
CA PRO A 139 -1.73 5.29 -1.85
C PRO A 139 -2.33 5.52 -0.46
N GLY A 140 -1.47 5.95 0.50
CA GLY A 140 -1.92 6.48 1.78
C GLY A 140 -2.28 7.97 1.65
N VAL A 141 -3.47 8.36 2.14
CA VAL A 141 -3.97 9.74 1.99
C VAL A 141 -4.52 10.36 3.28
N ASN A 142 -4.21 9.78 4.44
CA ASN A 142 -4.62 10.39 5.71
C ASN A 142 -3.93 11.74 5.89
N ILE A 143 -4.67 12.71 6.45
CA ILE A 143 -4.15 14.07 6.69
C ILE A 143 -3.25 14.07 7.92
N TYR A 144 -2.13 14.80 7.87
CA TYR A 144 -1.28 15.05 9.03
C TYR A 144 -2.03 15.86 10.07
N ARG A 145 -2.57 15.18 11.07
CA ARG A 145 -3.23 15.85 12.21
C ARG A 145 -2.21 16.45 13.16
N THR A 146 -1.06 15.80 13.23
CA THR A 146 0.09 16.19 14.07
C THR A 146 1.38 15.73 13.39
N PRO A 147 2.50 16.46 13.52
CA PRO A 147 3.80 16.00 13.04
C PRO A 147 4.35 14.80 13.84
N MET A 148 3.66 14.38 14.89
CA MET A 148 4.08 13.28 15.78
C MET A 148 3.65 11.90 15.30
N ASN A 149 2.72 11.79 14.33
CA ASN A 149 2.27 10.51 13.83
C ASN A 149 3.41 9.76 13.13
N GLY A 150 3.68 8.53 13.55
CA GLY A 150 4.76 7.70 13.03
C GLY A 150 4.64 7.32 11.55
N ARG A 151 3.44 7.39 10.96
CA ARG A 151 3.21 7.09 9.53
C ARG A 151 3.04 8.32 8.64
N ASN A 152 3.39 9.51 9.11
CA ASN A 152 3.31 10.70 8.26
C ASN A 152 4.12 10.56 6.95
N PHE A 153 5.27 9.88 6.97
CA PHE A 153 6.07 9.64 5.76
C PHE A 153 5.26 8.94 4.64
N GLU A 154 4.25 8.16 4.99
CA GLU A 154 3.44 7.33 4.10
C GLU A 154 2.25 8.09 3.49
N TYR A 155 2.00 9.33 3.93
CA TYR A 155 0.87 10.14 3.52
C TYR A 155 1.28 11.40 2.74
N MET A 156 0.30 12.14 2.18
CA MET A 156 0.53 13.24 1.24
C MET A 156 0.44 14.64 1.88
N GLY A 157 0.59 14.75 3.22
CA GLY A 157 0.67 16.04 3.88
C GLY A 157 -0.56 16.43 4.71
N GLU A 158 -0.60 17.69 5.12
CA GLU A 158 -1.65 18.27 5.98
C GLU A 158 -2.76 18.97 5.18
N ASP A 159 -2.53 19.27 3.90
CA ASP A 159 -3.48 19.96 3.04
C ASP A 159 -4.38 18.97 2.32
N PRO A 160 -5.70 18.94 2.61
CA PRO A 160 -6.64 18.04 1.97
C PRO A 160 -6.78 18.27 0.46
N TYR A 161 -6.59 19.49 -0.03
CA TYR A 161 -6.63 19.80 -1.45
C TYR A 161 -5.40 19.23 -2.17
N LEU A 162 -4.20 19.45 -1.65
CA LEU A 162 -2.98 18.89 -2.20
C LEU A 162 -3.04 17.35 -2.24
N ALA A 163 -3.45 16.72 -1.13
CA ALA A 163 -3.61 15.27 -1.07
C ALA A 163 -4.62 14.75 -2.13
N SER A 164 -5.71 15.48 -2.34
CA SER A 164 -6.71 15.15 -3.38
C SER A 164 -6.12 15.23 -4.78
N VAL A 165 -5.45 16.33 -5.13
CA VAL A 165 -4.86 16.54 -6.47
C VAL A 165 -3.76 15.52 -6.76
N MET A 166 -2.96 15.17 -5.76
CA MET A 166 -1.83 14.25 -5.94
C MET A 166 -2.26 12.79 -6.00
N CYS A 167 -3.28 12.36 -5.25
CA CYS A 167 -3.67 10.95 -5.24
C CYS A 167 -4.38 10.50 -6.54
N VAL A 168 -5.09 11.40 -7.23
CA VAL A 168 -5.86 11.08 -8.43
C VAL A 168 -5.00 10.51 -9.56
N PRO A 169 -3.95 11.19 -10.07
CA PRO A 169 -3.13 10.64 -11.15
C PRO A 169 -2.32 9.40 -10.72
N TYR A 170 -1.93 9.28 -9.45
CA TYR A 170 -1.34 8.05 -8.92
C TYR A 170 -2.28 6.85 -9.14
N ILE A 171 -3.55 6.99 -8.71
CA ILE A 171 -4.56 5.93 -8.81
C ILE A 171 -4.82 5.57 -10.27
N GLN A 172 -5.04 6.58 -11.12
CA GLN A 172 -5.37 6.39 -12.53
C GLN A 172 -4.27 5.63 -13.28
N GLU A 173 -3.01 6.04 -13.10
CA GLU A 173 -1.87 5.43 -13.80
C GLU A 173 -1.54 4.04 -13.26
N LEU A 174 -1.66 3.81 -11.95
CA LEU A 174 -1.51 2.50 -11.36
C LEU A 174 -2.53 1.52 -11.95
N GLN A 175 -3.81 1.91 -12.02
CA GLN A 175 -4.90 1.06 -12.49
C GLN A 175 -4.84 0.75 -13.99
N LYS A 176 -4.17 1.56 -14.80
CA LYS A 176 -3.88 1.21 -16.22
C LYS A 176 -3.06 -0.06 -16.38
N ASN A 177 -2.34 -0.47 -15.35
CA ASN A 177 -1.58 -1.72 -15.32
C ASN A 177 -2.44 -2.94 -14.97
N GLY A 178 -3.75 -2.79 -14.80
CA GLY A 178 -4.64 -3.87 -14.36
C GLY A 178 -4.39 -4.26 -12.90
N VAL A 179 -3.91 -3.34 -12.09
CA VAL A 179 -3.71 -3.45 -10.64
C VAL A 179 -4.61 -2.45 -9.94
N ALA A 180 -5.38 -2.87 -8.97
CA ALA A 180 -6.25 -1.97 -8.22
C ALA A 180 -5.44 -1.13 -7.23
N ALA A 181 -5.68 0.18 -7.21
CA ALA A 181 -5.30 1.00 -6.07
C ALA A 181 -6.24 0.68 -4.90
N CYS A 182 -5.66 0.45 -3.70
CA CYS A 182 -6.39 0.31 -2.45
C CYS A 182 -6.07 1.50 -1.56
N VAL A 183 -6.84 2.56 -1.70
CA VAL A 183 -6.57 3.84 -1.02
C VAL A 183 -6.80 3.71 0.48
N LYS A 184 -5.84 4.18 1.30
CA LYS A 184 -5.80 3.89 2.74
C LYS A 184 -5.45 5.10 3.60
N HIS A 185 -5.79 5.08 4.87
CA HIS A 185 -6.67 4.18 5.62
C HIS A 185 -7.99 4.89 5.90
N TYR A 186 -9.07 4.39 5.40
CA TYR A 186 -10.40 5.00 5.46
C TYR A 186 -11.11 4.65 6.75
N ALA A 187 -11.28 5.59 7.69
CA ALA A 187 -10.78 6.94 7.69
C ALA A 187 -10.23 7.29 9.07
N LEU A 188 -9.53 8.44 9.15
CA LEU A 188 -9.11 9.00 10.42
C LEU A 188 -8.00 8.22 11.16
N ASN A 189 -7.16 7.46 10.45
CA ASN A 189 -5.95 6.86 11.02
C ASN A 189 -4.83 7.92 11.11
N ASN A 190 -4.93 8.82 12.09
CA ASN A 190 -4.07 10.00 12.23
C ASN A 190 -3.08 9.88 13.40
N GLN A 191 -2.99 8.72 14.01
CA GLN A 191 -1.98 8.33 15.02
C GLN A 191 -1.78 6.80 14.99
N GLU A 192 -0.60 6.37 15.41
CA GLU A 192 -0.23 4.95 15.49
C GLU A 192 -0.40 4.39 16.89
N LEU A 193 -0.14 5.20 17.91
CA LEU A 193 -0.29 4.77 19.29
C LEU A 193 -1.77 4.44 19.59
N TRP A 194 -2.03 3.22 20.05
CA TRP A 194 -3.38 2.71 20.36
C TRP A 194 -4.35 2.74 19.16
N ARG A 195 -3.85 2.73 17.92
CA ARG A 195 -4.65 2.87 16.69
C ARG A 195 -5.84 1.91 16.61
N GLY A 196 -5.74 0.69 17.15
CA GLY A 196 -6.83 -0.29 17.19
C GLY A 196 -7.86 -0.08 18.33
N HIS A 197 -7.65 0.89 19.22
CA HIS A 197 -8.47 1.10 20.41
C HIS A 197 -9.11 2.49 20.49
N ILE A 198 -8.50 3.49 19.90
CA ILE A 198 -8.98 4.87 19.93
C ILE A 198 -10.34 5.02 19.26
N ASP A 199 -11.17 5.91 19.80
CA ASP A 199 -12.44 6.33 19.21
C ASP A 199 -12.35 7.80 18.79
N VAL A 200 -12.34 8.05 17.49
CA VAL A 200 -12.20 9.39 16.94
C VAL A 200 -13.55 10.08 16.90
N ASN A 201 -13.65 11.19 17.62
CA ASN A 201 -14.83 12.03 17.66
C ASN A 201 -14.53 13.40 17.06
N LEU A 202 -15.32 13.83 16.09
CA LEU A 202 -15.16 15.09 15.39
C LEU A 202 -16.52 15.57 14.85
N SER A 203 -16.60 16.88 14.50
CA SER A 203 -17.77 17.42 13.83
C SER A 203 -17.87 16.94 12.38
N ASP A 204 -19.09 16.91 11.82
CA ASP A 204 -19.31 16.59 10.41
C ASP A 204 -18.55 17.55 9.49
N ARG A 205 -18.49 18.83 9.88
CA ARG A 205 -17.71 19.82 9.13
C ARG A 205 -16.25 19.43 9.01
N ALA A 206 -15.58 19.10 10.12
CA ALA A 206 -14.19 18.66 10.10
C ALA A 206 -13.99 17.37 9.29
N LEU A 207 -14.92 16.41 9.45
CA LEU A 207 -14.90 15.17 8.69
C LEU A 207 -14.92 15.43 7.18
N HIS A 208 -15.89 16.22 6.70
CA HIS A 208 -16.10 16.46 5.27
C HIS A 208 -15.15 17.49 4.64
N GLU A 209 -14.64 18.46 5.41
CA GLU A 209 -13.78 19.52 4.88
C GLU A 209 -12.29 19.17 4.97
N ILE A 210 -11.87 18.31 5.91
CA ILE A 210 -10.45 18.04 6.19
C ILE A 210 -10.07 16.57 5.92
N TYR A 211 -10.81 15.60 6.46
CA TYR A 211 -10.35 14.21 6.50
C TYR A 211 -10.84 13.35 5.34
N LEU A 212 -11.98 13.68 4.74
CA LEU A 212 -12.55 12.90 3.64
C LEU A 212 -12.22 13.40 2.23
N PRO A 213 -11.81 14.66 1.97
CA PRO A 213 -11.67 15.17 0.60
C PRO A 213 -10.74 14.32 -0.28
N ALA A 214 -9.59 13.87 0.23
CA ALA A 214 -8.67 13.04 -0.54
C ALA A 214 -9.27 11.67 -0.89
N PHE A 215 -10.02 11.05 0.01
CA PHE A 215 -10.74 9.81 -0.28
C PHE A 215 -11.88 10.02 -1.28
N LYS A 216 -12.59 11.15 -1.17
CA LYS A 216 -13.63 11.51 -2.14
C LYS A 216 -13.05 11.68 -3.53
N ALA A 217 -11.98 12.44 -3.68
CA ALA A 217 -11.28 12.62 -4.94
C ALA A 217 -10.74 11.28 -5.49
N ALA A 218 -10.20 10.42 -4.63
CA ALA A 218 -9.76 9.10 -5.02
C ALA A 218 -10.88 8.24 -5.63
N VAL A 219 -12.10 8.35 -5.12
CA VAL A 219 -13.27 7.62 -5.62
C VAL A 219 -13.86 8.29 -6.86
N GLU A 220 -14.23 9.57 -6.77
CA GLU A 220 -15.01 10.27 -7.80
C GLU A 220 -14.16 10.68 -9.02
N GLU A 221 -12.91 11.06 -8.81
CA GLU A 221 -12.00 11.54 -9.87
C GLU A 221 -10.94 10.49 -10.22
N GLY A 222 -10.35 9.84 -9.21
CA GLY A 222 -9.34 8.78 -9.39
C GLY A 222 -9.94 7.45 -9.86
N GLY A 223 -11.21 7.22 -9.62
CA GLY A 223 -11.90 5.98 -9.97
C GLY A 223 -11.29 4.75 -9.26
N ALA A 224 -10.91 4.89 -7.99
CA ALA A 224 -10.30 3.82 -7.21
C ALA A 224 -11.16 2.54 -7.20
N TRP A 225 -10.53 1.38 -7.38
CA TRP A 225 -11.24 0.10 -7.40
C TRP A 225 -11.33 -0.57 -6.04
N SER A 226 -10.54 -0.12 -5.06
CA SER A 226 -10.62 -0.60 -3.69
C SER A 226 -10.23 0.47 -2.68
N ILE A 227 -10.72 0.30 -1.45
CA ILE A 227 -10.47 1.18 -0.29
C ILE A 227 -10.11 0.28 0.89
N MET A 228 -9.10 0.64 1.68
CA MET A 228 -8.76 -0.05 2.92
C MET A 228 -9.35 0.71 4.10
N GLY A 229 -10.14 0.01 4.93
CA GLY A 229 -10.65 0.53 6.20
C GLY A 229 -9.53 0.70 7.22
N ALA A 230 -9.67 1.69 8.11
CA ALA A 230 -8.70 1.97 9.17
C ALA A 230 -8.93 1.12 10.43
N TYR A 231 -7.93 1.05 11.31
CA TYR A 231 -8.04 0.31 12.58
C TYR A 231 -8.92 0.98 13.63
N ASN A 232 -8.93 2.32 13.67
CA ASN A 232 -9.56 3.09 14.73
C ASN A 232 -11.10 2.99 14.70
N LYS A 233 -11.71 3.34 15.80
CA LYS A 233 -13.15 3.60 15.83
C LYS A 233 -13.44 5.02 15.37
N ILE A 234 -14.64 5.19 14.84
CA ILE A 234 -15.23 6.48 14.48
C ILE A 234 -16.61 6.53 15.13
N ARG A 235 -16.77 7.40 16.12
CA ARG A 235 -18.05 7.57 16.85
C ARG A 235 -18.59 6.24 17.38
N GLY A 236 -17.72 5.45 17.99
CA GLY A 236 -18.08 4.20 18.68
C GLY A 236 -17.98 2.93 17.82
N GLN A 237 -17.94 3.02 16.49
CA GLN A 237 -17.82 1.87 15.58
C GLN A 237 -16.44 1.79 14.93
N HIS A 238 -15.88 0.59 14.78
CA HIS A 238 -14.63 0.40 14.05
C HIS A 238 -14.76 0.79 12.57
N ALA A 239 -13.80 1.53 12.05
CA ALA A 239 -13.84 2.09 10.69
C ALA A 239 -14.03 1.02 9.61
N CYS A 240 -13.48 -0.20 9.80
CA CYS A 240 -13.64 -1.31 8.87
C CYS A 240 -15.08 -1.85 8.75
N HIS A 241 -15.96 -1.51 9.67
CA HIS A 241 -17.38 -1.88 9.61
C HIS A 241 -18.29 -0.78 10.20
N ASN A 242 -17.92 0.48 9.93
CA ASN A 242 -18.69 1.65 10.35
C ASN A 242 -19.77 1.97 9.30
N ASP A 243 -21.05 1.81 9.68
CA ASP A 243 -22.18 2.01 8.78
C ASP A 243 -22.23 3.41 8.16
N PHE A 244 -21.98 4.44 9.00
CA PHE A 244 -22.03 5.83 8.53
C PHE A 244 -20.96 6.13 7.47
N THR A 245 -19.72 5.68 7.67
CA THR A 245 -18.65 5.98 6.74
C THR A 245 -18.66 5.06 5.51
N LEU A 246 -18.95 3.77 5.66
CA LEU A 246 -18.88 2.81 4.55
C LEU A 246 -20.16 2.76 3.72
N ASN A 247 -21.33 2.60 4.36
CA ASN A 247 -22.57 2.57 3.59
C ASN A 247 -23.01 3.97 3.21
N LYS A 248 -23.21 4.88 4.19
CA LYS A 248 -23.82 6.18 3.92
C LYS A 248 -22.93 7.08 3.08
N ILE A 249 -21.68 7.29 3.47
CA ILE A 249 -20.78 8.22 2.75
C ILE A 249 -20.17 7.55 1.53
N LEU A 250 -19.46 6.44 1.71
CA LEU A 250 -18.66 5.84 0.63
C LEU A 250 -19.55 5.22 -0.45
N LYS A 251 -20.47 4.30 -0.07
CA LYS A 251 -21.27 3.54 -1.04
C LYS A 251 -22.49 4.32 -1.52
N ASP A 252 -23.22 5.02 -0.63
CA ASP A 252 -24.45 5.72 -1.01
C ASP A 252 -24.21 7.12 -1.57
N ASP A 253 -23.45 7.99 -0.88
CA ASP A 253 -23.28 9.38 -1.32
C ASP A 253 -22.28 9.45 -2.49
N TRP A 254 -21.11 8.79 -2.40
CA TRP A 254 -20.07 8.81 -3.46
C TRP A 254 -20.24 7.74 -4.53
N LYS A 255 -21.23 6.85 -4.40
CA LYS A 255 -21.50 5.77 -5.39
C LYS A 255 -20.32 4.85 -5.66
N PHE A 256 -19.52 4.59 -4.64
CA PHE A 256 -18.37 3.69 -4.76
C PHE A 256 -18.80 2.27 -5.15
N ASP A 257 -18.37 1.82 -6.33
CA ASP A 257 -18.69 0.49 -6.86
C ASP A 257 -17.61 -0.56 -6.61
N GLY A 258 -16.49 -0.15 -6.02
CA GLY A 258 -15.35 -1.00 -5.71
C GLY A 258 -15.50 -1.79 -4.41
N CYS A 259 -14.38 -2.35 -3.95
CA CYS A 259 -14.27 -3.25 -2.81
C CYS A 259 -13.72 -2.52 -1.57
N VAL A 260 -14.35 -2.71 -0.41
CA VAL A 260 -13.81 -2.31 0.89
C VAL A 260 -13.07 -3.50 1.51
N ILE A 261 -11.79 -3.31 1.80
CA ILE A 261 -10.90 -4.31 2.40
C ILE A 261 -10.53 -3.83 3.80
N THR A 262 -10.46 -4.70 4.81
CA THR A 262 -9.95 -4.29 6.11
C THR A 262 -8.45 -3.98 6.04
N ASP A 263 -7.95 -3.11 6.92
CA ASP A 263 -6.59 -3.26 7.40
C ASP A 263 -6.49 -4.60 8.18
N TRP A 264 -5.27 -5.14 8.32
CA TRP A 264 -5.05 -6.52 8.78
C TRP A 264 -5.47 -6.73 10.26
N GLY A 265 -6.59 -7.41 10.47
CA GLY A 265 -7.22 -7.58 11.78
C GLY A 265 -8.15 -6.43 12.18
N GLY A 266 -8.60 -5.63 11.22
CA GLY A 266 -9.49 -4.47 11.46
C GLY A 266 -10.98 -4.80 11.65
N ALA A 267 -11.42 -6.04 11.41
CA ALA A 267 -12.79 -6.47 11.74
C ALA A 267 -12.89 -6.95 13.19
N HIS A 268 -14.01 -6.65 13.84
CA HIS A 268 -14.22 -6.93 15.27
C HIS A 268 -15.62 -7.46 15.62
N ASP A 269 -16.53 -7.53 14.64
CA ASP A 269 -17.89 -8.01 14.84
C ASP A 269 -18.45 -8.61 13.55
N THR A 270 -19.05 -9.81 13.63
CA THR A 270 -19.60 -10.53 12.46
C THR A 270 -20.82 -9.83 11.87
N TYR A 271 -21.76 -9.38 12.72
CA TYR A 271 -22.98 -8.76 12.23
C TYR A 271 -22.67 -7.41 11.56
N GLU A 272 -21.90 -6.55 12.23
CA GLU A 272 -21.50 -5.27 11.67
C GLU A 272 -20.69 -5.45 10.37
N ALA A 273 -19.71 -6.36 10.34
CA ALA A 273 -18.96 -6.68 9.13
C ALA A 273 -19.86 -7.18 7.98
N ALA A 274 -20.90 -7.96 8.32
CA ALA A 274 -21.85 -8.46 7.34
C ALA A 274 -22.71 -7.37 6.72
N VAL A 275 -23.19 -6.38 7.50
CA VAL A 275 -24.23 -5.43 7.05
C VAL A 275 -23.71 -4.00 6.81
N ASN A 276 -22.57 -3.61 7.39
CA ASN A 276 -22.11 -2.22 7.39
C ASN A 276 -21.08 -1.90 6.28
N GLY A 277 -21.06 -2.66 5.20
CA GLY A 277 -20.35 -2.25 3.99
C GLY A 277 -18.92 -2.77 3.82
N LEU A 278 -18.38 -3.57 4.76
CA LEU A 278 -17.11 -4.30 4.54
C LEU A 278 -17.31 -5.38 3.46
N ASP A 279 -16.32 -5.58 2.59
CA ASP A 279 -16.41 -6.59 1.53
C ASP A 279 -15.41 -7.74 1.71
N ILE A 280 -14.15 -7.45 2.07
CA ILE A 280 -13.09 -8.47 2.30
C ILE A 280 -12.45 -8.26 3.66
N GLU A 281 -12.41 -9.30 4.46
CA GLU A 281 -11.70 -9.33 5.74
C GLU A 281 -10.30 -9.92 5.57
N MET A 282 -9.27 -9.15 5.94
CA MET A 282 -7.87 -9.55 5.97
C MET A 282 -7.33 -9.47 7.40
N GLY A 283 -6.31 -10.25 7.72
CA GLY A 283 -5.66 -10.16 9.02
C GLY A 283 -5.54 -11.49 9.76
N SER A 284 -5.25 -11.46 11.07
CA SER A 284 -4.85 -12.64 11.81
C SER A 284 -5.30 -12.72 13.28
N TYR A 285 -6.20 -11.83 13.72
CA TYR A 285 -6.60 -11.77 15.14
C TYR A 285 -8.08 -11.98 15.39
N THR A 286 -8.82 -12.39 14.37
CA THR A 286 -10.26 -12.54 14.41
C THR A 286 -10.65 -13.85 15.07
N ASN A 287 -11.69 -13.85 15.92
CA ASN A 287 -12.25 -15.04 16.58
C ASN A 287 -11.21 -15.97 17.27
N GLY A 288 -10.20 -15.39 17.91
CA GLY A 288 -9.14 -16.14 18.57
C GLY A 288 -8.00 -16.57 17.66
N LEU A 289 -7.98 -16.17 16.41
CA LEU A 289 -6.81 -16.30 15.57
C LEU A 289 -5.69 -15.40 16.10
N THR A 290 -4.55 -15.98 16.38
CA THR A 290 -3.36 -15.28 16.86
C THR A 290 -2.17 -15.60 15.98
N SER A 291 -1.12 -14.79 16.07
CA SER A 291 0.16 -15.05 15.38
C SER A 291 0.85 -16.33 15.88
N GLU A 292 0.43 -16.87 17.00
CA GLU A 292 1.03 -18.03 17.66
C GLU A 292 0.24 -19.33 17.47
N SER A 293 -1.00 -19.25 16.96
CA SER A 293 -1.85 -20.41 16.76
C SER A 293 -1.74 -20.97 15.34
N VAL A 294 -2.18 -22.22 15.18
CA VAL A 294 -2.47 -22.76 13.86
C VAL A 294 -3.66 -21.99 13.31
N PHE A 295 -3.42 -21.15 12.32
CA PHE A 295 -4.46 -20.36 11.70
C PHE A 295 -5.51 -21.21 11.02
N THR A 296 -6.76 -20.87 11.26
CA THR A 296 -7.84 -21.23 10.36
C THR A 296 -8.53 -19.95 9.90
N TYR A 297 -8.36 -19.59 8.64
CA TYR A 297 -9.02 -18.45 8.01
C TYR A 297 -10.55 -18.58 8.02
N ASN A 298 -11.05 -19.80 8.23
CA ASN A 298 -12.49 -20.08 8.34
C ASN A 298 -13.14 -19.56 9.62
N ASP A 299 -12.33 -19.13 10.60
CA ASP A 299 -12.84 -18.56 11.87
C ASP A 299 -12.96 -17.02 11.81
N TYR A 300 -12.58 -16.38 10.71
CA TYR A 300 -12.75 -14.95 10.51
C TYR A 300 -14.22 -14.54 10.57
N TYR A 301 -14.49 -13.27 10.89
CA TYR A 301 -15.86 -12.74 11.03
C TYR A 301 -16.68 -12.91 9.76
N LEU A 302 -16.07 -12.66 8.57
CA LEU A 302 -16.73 -12.86 7.27
C LEU A 302 -16.58 -14.28 6.69
N ALA A 303 -16.10 -15.26 7.49
CA ALA A 303 -15.99 -16.66 7.10
C ALA A 303 -17.16 -17.50 7.65
N ASN A 304 -16.88 -18.60 8.37
CA ASN A 304 -17.91 -19.48 8.93
C ASN A 304 -18.94 -18.78 9.83
N PRO A 305 -18.57 -17.80 10.69
CA PRO A 305 -19.57 -17.07 11.47
C PRO A 305 -20.60 -16.35 10.60
N TYR A 306 -20.15 -15.69 9.52
CA TYR A 306 -21.04 -15.04 8.55
C TYR A 306 -21.90 -16.05 7.78
N LEU A 307 -21.29 -17.15 7.29
CA LEU A 307 -21.98 -18.23 6.62
C LEU A 307 -23.13 -18.79 7.50
N GLN A 308 -22.88 -18.96 8.79
CA GLN A 308 -23.89 -19.43 9.72
C GLN A 308 -25.01 -18.40 9.90
N MET A 309 -24.69 -17.09 10.00
CA MET A 309 -25.71 -16.04 10.08
C MET A 309 -26.62 -16.00 8.84
N LEU A 310 -26.04 -16.21 7.64
CA LEU A 310 -26.81 -16.29 6.39
C LEU A 310 -27.74 -17.51 6.39
N LYS A 311 -27.26 -18.68 6.78
CA LYS A 311 -28.05 -19.92 6.87
C LYS A 311 -29.18 -19.82 7.91
N ASP A 312 -28.93 -19.13 9.02
CA ASP A 312 -29.91 -18.89 10.07
C ASP A 312 -30.92 -17.76 9.72
N GLY A 313 -30.73 -17.06 8.60
CA GLY A 313 -31.57 -15.91 8.24
C GLY A 313 -31.39 -14.69 9.14
N LYS A 314 -30.29 -14.59 9.88
CA LYS A 314 -29.97 -13.47 10.78
C LYS A 314 -29.51 -12.24 10.02
N VAL A 315 -28.98 -12.42 8.80
CA VAL A 315 -28.61 -11.36 7.87
C VAL A 315 -29.20 -11.66 6.48
N PRO A 316 -29.58 -10.63 5.69
CA PRO A 316 -30.17 -10.83 4.38
C PRO A 316 -29.19 -11.44 3.39
N MET A 317 -29.64 -12.35 2.51
CA MET A 317 -28.85 -12.91 1.42
C MET A 317 -28.30 -11.85 0.44
N SER A 318 -28.98 -10.71 0.33
CA SER A 318 -28.51 -9.58 -0.47
C SER A 318 -27.15 -9.02 0.00
N THR A 319 -26.79 -9.20 1.26
CA THR A 319 -25.49 -8.74 1.80
C THR A 319 -24.33 -9.52 1.18
N ILE A 320 -24.45 -10.84 1.05
CA ILE A 320 -23.41 -11.66 0.41
C ILE A 320 -23.39 -11.47 -1.10
N ASP A 321 -24.53 -11.24 -1.74
CA ASP A 321 -24.59 -10.98 -3.18
C ASP A 321 -23.95 -9.63 -3.53
N ASP A 322 -24.13 -8.57 -2.72
CA ASP A 322 -23.43 -7.29 -2.91
C ASP A 322 -21.92 -7.46 -2.76
N LYS A 323 -21.46 -8.07 -1.65
CA LYS A 323 -20.02 -8.32 -1.43
C LYS A 323 -19.38 -9.11 -2.56
N ALA A 324 -19.96 -10.25 -2.91
CA ALA A 324 -19.44 -11.11 -3.97
C ALA A 324 -19.44 -10.39 -5.33
N SER A 325 -20.46 -9.57 -5.62
CA SER A 325 -20.51 -8.76 -6.83
C SER A 325 -19.36 -7.76 -6.92
N ARG A 326 -19.04 -7.07 -5.81
CA ARG A 326 -17.93 -6.12 -5.73
C ARG A 326 -16.57 -6.80 -5.89
N ILE A 327 -16.39 -7.95 -5.24
CA ILE A 327 -15.17 -8.75 -5.35
C ILE A 327 -14.98 -9.31 -6.76
N LEU A 328 -16.03 -9.84 -7.37
CA LEU A 328 -15.99 -10.31 -8.76
C LEU A 328 -15.67 -9.18 -9.74
N ARG A 329 -16.25 -8.00 -9.54
CA ARG A 329 -15.92 -6.79 -10.34
C ARG A 329 -14.44 -6.46 -10.24
N LEU A 330 -13.88 -6.51 -9.03
CA LEU A 330 -12.44 -6.30 -8.80
C LEU A 330 -11.60 -7.36 -9.51
N ILE A 331 -11.94 -8.66 -9.39
CA ILE A 331 -11.25 -9.76 -10.07
C ILE A 331 -11.31 -9.59 -11.61
N PHE A 332 -12.45 -9.18 -12.17
CA PHE A 332 -12.58 -8.97 -13.62
C PHE A 332 -11.82 -7.74 -14.12
N ARG A 333 -11.62 -6.72 -13.28
CA ARG A 333 -10.77 -5.56 -13.59
C ARG A 333 -9.28 -5.90 -13.51
N THR A 334 -8.88 -6.89 -12.71
CA THR A 334 -7.49 -7.23 -12.37
C THR A 334 -7.06 -8.62 -12.83
N ALA A 335 -7.23 -9.64 -11.99
CA ALA A 335 -6.76 -11.01 -12.23
C ALA A 335 -7.25 -11.58 -13.56
N MET A 336 -8.53 -11.40 -13.88
CA MET A 336 -9.17 -11.88 -15.11
C MET A 336 -9.21 -10.86 -16.25
N ASN A 337 -8.51 -9.75 -16.17
CA ASN A 337 -8.33 -8.83 -17.28
C ASN A 337 -7.22 -9.34 -18.21
N ARG A 338 -7.56 -9.89 -19.36
CA ARG A 338 -6.58 -10.43 -20.33
C ARG A 338 -5.88 -9.34 -21.14
N GLN A 339 -6.37 -8.10 -21.11
CA GLN A 339 -5.78 -6.96 -21.83
C GLN A 339 -4.74 -6.21 -20.99
N LYS A 340 -4.55 -6.60 -19.73
CA LYS A 340 -3.56 -5.98 -18.85
C LYS A 340 -2.13 -6.19 -19.38
N PRO A 341 -1.21 -5.21 -19.20
CA PRO A 341 0.19 -5.35 -19.58
C PRO A 341 0.90 -6.42 -18.72
N TYR A 342 2.09 -6.82 -19.15
CA TYR A 342 2.92 -7.77 -18.38
C TYR A 342 3.63 -7.11 -17.19
N GLY A 343 3.80 -5.79 -17.25
CA GLY A 343 4.58 -5.05 -16.27
C GLY A 343 6.10 -5.18 -16.47
N SER A 344 6.84 -4.51 -15.62
CA SER A 344 8.31 -4.53 -15.57
C SER A 344 8.77 -4.20 -14.15
N VAL A 345 10.00 -4.53 -13.77
CA VAL A 345 10.50 -4.30 -12.42
C VAL A 345 11.94 -3.77 -12.45
N ALA A 346 12.22 -2.78 -11.62
CA ALA A 346 13.55 -2.20 -11.40
C ALA A 346 14.26 -1.85 -12.73
N THR A 347 13.54 -1.16 -13.62
CA THR A 347 14.08 -0.68 -14.91
C THR A 347 14.78 0.67 -14.75
N GLU A 348 15.57 1.06 -15.74
CA GLU A 348 16.19 2.39 -15.76
C GLU A 348 15.15 3.52 -15.73
N GLU A 349 13.99 3.31 -16.37
CA GLU A 349 12.86 4.24 -16.34
C GLU A 349 12.28 4.38 -14.92
N HIS A 350 12.18 3.28 -14.17
CA HIS A 350 11.73 3.31 -12.78
C HIS A 350 12.73 4.05 -11.88
N TYR A 351 14.03 3.79 -12.05
CA TYR A 351 15.07 4.53 -11.32
C TYR A 351 15.11 6.01 -11.70
N ALA A 352 14.91 6.33 -12.99
CA ALA A 352 14.82 7.71 -13.45
C ALA A 352 13.61 8.42 -12.83
N ALA A 353 12.44 7.78 -12.81
CA ALA A 353 11.24 8.32 -12.19
C ALA A 353 11.46 8.56 -10.69
N ALA A 354 11.98 7.58 -9.95
CA ALA A 354 12.27 7.72 -8.53
C ALA A 354 13.24 8.89 -8.26
N ARG A 355 14.29 9.03 -9.06
CA ARG A 355 15.26 10.11 -8.94
C ARG A 355 14.68 11.49 -9.30
N GLU A 356 13.86 11.57 -10.35
CA GLU A 356 13.21 12.83 -10.76
C GLU A 356 12.25 13.32 -9.69
N ILE A 357 11.41 12.43 -9.18
CA ILE A 357 10.47 12.74 -8.08
C ILE A 357 11.24 13.17 -6.82
N GLY A 358 12.30 12.44 -6.45
CA GLY A 358 13.13 12.79 -5.31
C GLY A 358 13.77 14.16 -5.46
N ASN A 359 14.33 14.47 -6.63
CA ASN A 359 14.97 15.77 -6.91
C ASN A 359 13.96 16.93 -6.84
N GLU A 360 12.74 16.74 -7.38
CA GLU A 360 11.71 17.78 -7.37
C GLU A 360 11.08 17.94 -5.98
N GLY A 361 11.03 16.87 -5.18
CA GLY A 361 10.48 16.90 -3.81
C GLY A 361 11.44 17.46 -2.75
N ILE A 362 12.72 17.68 -3.07
CA ILE A 362 13.68 18.30 -2.14
C ILE A 362 13.47 19.80 -2.08
N VAL A 363 13.23 20.33 -0.88
CA VAL A 363 12.93 21.73 -0.63
C VAL A 363 14.12 22.47 -0.02
N LEU A 364 14.62 23.51 -0.69
CA LEU A 364 15.65 24.40 -0.17
C LEU A 364 15.06 25.39 0.83
N LEU A 365 15.12 25.10 2.13
CA LEU A 365 14.52 25.93 3.18
C LEU A 365 15.30 27.23 3.44
N LYS A 366 16.64 27.19 3.29
CA LYS A 366 17.48 28.36 3.59
C LYS A 366 18.81 28.27 2.83
N ASN A 367 19.19 29.33 2.12
CA ASN A 367 20.50 29.50 1.48
C ASN A 367 20.96 30.96 1.55
N ALA A 368 20.68 31.66 2.66
CA ALA A 368 21.16 33.00 2.88
C ALA A 368 22.68 33.00 3.15
N PRO A 369 23.42 34.02 2.71
CA PRO A 369 24.84 34.14 3.01
C PRO A 369 25.12 34.07 4.52
N VAL A 370 26.09 33.26 4.91
CA VAL A 370 26.50 33.11 6.33
C VAL A 370 27.22 34.38 6.79
N ILE A 371 27.95 35.05 5.89
CA ILE A 371 28.64 36.33 6.14
C ILE A 371 27.85 37.43 5.47
N LYS A 372 27.60 38.54 6.15
CA LYS A 372 26.70 39.67 5.78
C LYS A 372 26.91 40.25 4.37
N LYS A 373 27.99 39.94 3.68
CA LYS A 373 28.31 40.35 2.30
C LYS A 373 28.82 39.18 1.44
N GLY A 374 28.66 37.91 1.90
CA GLY A 374 29.11 36.74 1.18
C GLY A 374 28.10 36.25 0.15
N ALA A 375 28.51 35.32 -0.69
CA ALA A 375 27.63 34.55 -1.60
C ALA A 375 26.89 33.46 -0.81
N PRO A 376 25.72 32.96 -1.31
CA PRO A 376 25.11 31.74 -0.80
C PRO A 376 26.09 30.57 -0.87
N LEU A 377 25.93 29.60 0.06
CA LEU A 377 26.77 28.40 0.10
C LEU A 377 26.42 27.40 -1.01
N LEU A 378 25.14 27.25 -1.29
CA LEU A 378 24.63 26.34 -2.32
C LEU A 378 24.39 27.08 -3.65
N PRO A 379 24.68 26.43 -4.79
CA PRO A 379 25.27 25.09 -4.94
C PRO A 379 26.72 25.04 -4.50
N ILE A 380 27.16 23.88 -3.97
CA ILE A 380 28.54 23.68 -3.54
C ILE A 380 29.47 23.68 -4.76
N ASP A 381 30.45 24.60 -4.76
CA ASP A 381 31.51 24.60 -5.75
C ASP A 381 32.62 23.63 -5.33
N ALA A 382 32.67 22.46 -5.94
CA ALA A 382 33.63 21.39 -5.64
C ALA A 382 35.09 21.81 -5.69
N ALA A 383 35.42 22.86 -6.49
CA ALA A 383 36.78 23.34 -6.65
C ALA A 383 37.27 24.11 -5.40
N LYS A 384 36.40 24.67 -4.62
CA LYS A 384 36.72 25.49 -3.44
C LYS A 384 37.07 24.69 -2.20
N TYR A 385 36.67 23.42 -2.12
CA TYR A 385 36.78 22.61 -0.92
C TYR A 385 37.67 21.39 -1.15
N GLN A 386 38.62 21.14 -0.23
CA GLN A 386 39.53 19.99 -0.27
C GLN A 386 39.21 18.96 0.83
N ASN A 387 38.66 19.42 1.94
CA ASN A 387 38.32 18.58 3.09
C ASN A 387 36.84 18.74 3.43
N ILE A 388 36.01 17.86 2.89
CA ILE A 388 34.55 17.83 3.13
C ILE A 388 34.26 16.79 4.18
N LEU A 389 33.67 17.19 5.30
CA LEU A 389 33.22 16.27 6.33
C LEU A 389 31.71 16.05 6.24
N VAL A 390 31.30 14.82 6.08
CA VAL A 390 29.90 14.40 6.20
C VAL A 390 29.67 13.87 7.60
N VAL A 391 28.68 14.42 8.30
CA VAL A 391 28.35 14.05 9.66
C VAL A 391 26.90 13.53 9.72
N GLY A 392 26.67 12.41 10.37
CA GLY A 392 25.34 11.92 10.67
C GLY A 392 25.15 10.44 10.46
N ASP A 393 24.44 9.79 11.36
CA ASP A 393 24.04 8.38 11.22
C ASP A 393 23.16 8.18 9.95
N ASN A 394 22.30 9.14 9.65
CA ASN A 394 21.45 9.10 8.45
C ASN A 394 22.24 9.25 7.13
N ALA A 395 23.50 9.69 7.17
CA ALA A 395 24.33 9.78 5.97
C ALA A 395 24.67 8.41 5.36
N VAL A 396 24.66 7.34 6.17
CA VAL A 396 24.97 5.98 5.75
C VAL A 396 23.76 5.04 5.82
N ARG A 397 22.62 5.51 6.33
CA ARG A 397 21.41 4.71 6.40
C ARG A 397 20.68 4.69 5.07
N LEU A 398 20.19 3.52 4.73
CA LEU A 398 19.37 3.30 3.56
C LEU A 398 17.90 3.45 3.98
N LEU A 399 17.42 4.70 4.05
CA LEU A 399 16.12 5.07 4.59
C LEU A 399 15.01 5.04 3.53
N ASN A 400 14.95 3.99 2.76
CA ASN A 400 13.94 3.79 1.72
C ASN A 400 12.71 2.99 2.19
N GLN A 401 12.60 2.75 3.47
CA GLN A 401 11.57 1.92 4.10
C GLN A 401 11.10 2.61 5.37
N GLY A 402 9.81 2.42 5.70
CA GLY A 402 9.23 2.94 6.94
C GLY A 402 9.02 1.88 8.04
N GLY A 403 9.46 0.65 7.80
CA GLY A 403 9.14 -0.51 8.65
C GLY A 403 7.68 -0.96 8.57
N GLY A 404 7.34 -2.09 9.15
CA GLY A 404 5.97 -2.63 9.11
C GLY A 404 5.50 -2.93 7.69
N SER A 405 4.30 -2.46 7.35
CA SER A 405 3.70 -2.64 6.01
C SER A 405 4.45 -1.92 4.88
N SER A 406 5.24 -0.91 5.20
CA SER A 406 6.06 -0.18 4.21
C SER A 406 7.49 -0.73 4.05
N GLU A 407 7.80 -1.90 4.62
CA GLU A 407 9.10 -2.56 4.48
C GLU A 407 9.32 -3.05 3.04
N LEU A 408 10.47 -2.67 2.44
CA LEU A 408 10.81 -2.99 1.06
C LEU A 408 12.10 -3.79 0.96
N LYS A 409 12.17 -4.68 -0.03
CA LYS A 409 13.41 -5.32 -0.47
C LYS A 409 13.88 -4.65 -1.76
N VAL A 410 14.78 -3.70 -1.60
CA VAL A 410 15.22 -2.84 -2.70
C VAL A 410 16.39 -3.49 -3.45
N LYS A 411 16.38 -3.34 -4.78
CA LYS A 411 17.45 -3.90 -5.62
C LYS A 411 18.74 -3.07 -5.53
N ASP A 412 18.61 -1.75 -5.67
CA ASP A 412 19.75 -0.84 -5.67
C ASP A 412 19.48 0.35 -4.74
N MET A 413 20.46 0.72 -3.94
CA MET A 413 20.35 1.79 -2.95
C MET A 413 21.61 2.64 -2.95
N VAL A 414 21.43 3.96 -2.77
CA VAL A 414 22.51 4.93 -2.65
C VAL A 414 22.30 5.75 -1.38
N SER A 415 23.26 5.70 -0.45
CA SER A 415 23.22 6.57 0.72
C SER A 415 23.65 8.00 0.37
N PRO A 416 23.29 9.02 1.20
CA PRO A 416 23.79 10.38 1.04
C PRO A 416 25.33 10.45 1.00
N LEU A 417 26.01 9.66 1.81
CA LEU A 417 27.47 9.58 1.82
C LEU A 417 28.03 9.02 0.49
N ASP A 418 27.43 7.96 -0.04
CA ASP A 418 27.83 7.35 -1.31
C ASP A 418 27.63 8.34 -2.46
N GLY A 419 26.52 9.04 -2.48
CA GLY A 419 26.23 10.09 -3.46
C GLY A 419 27.25 11.23 -3.42
N LEU A 420 27.62 11.70 -2.23
CA LEU A 420 28.63 12.73 -2.07
C LEU A 420 30.03 12.24 -2.46
N ARG A 421 30.41 11.02 -2.13
CA ARG A 421 31.67 10.40 -2.55
C ARG A 421 31.75 10.20 -4.06
N ALA A 422 30.64 9.87 -4.71
CA ALA A 422 30.61 9.75 -6.16
C ALA A 422 30.92 11.08 -6.88
N VAL A 423 30.59 12.23 -6.26
CA VAL A 423 30.83 13.56 -6.82
C VAL A 423 32.19 14.13 -6.40
N TYR A 424 32.58 13.97 -5.13
CA TYR A 424 33.74 14.66 -4.55
C TYR A 424 34.94 13.74 -4.27
N GLY A 425 34.79 12.43 -4.46
CA GLY A 425 35.87 11.46 -4.30
C GLY A 425 36.48 11.42 -2.91
N ASP A 426 37.81 11.29 -2.87
CA ASP A 426 38.61 11.16 -1.65
C ASP A 426 38.62 12.41 -0.76
N LYS A 427 38.03 13.52 -1.22
CA LYS A 427 37.86 14.72 -0.41
C LYS A 427 36.83 14.54 0.72
N VAL A 428 36.03 13.46 0.69
CA VAL A 428 34.91 13.23 1.62
C VAL A 428 35.31 12.31 2.77
N ALA A 429 35.47 12.89 3.94
CA ALA A 429 35.57 12.18 5.21
C ALA A 429 34.16 11.99 5.84
N TYR A 430 34.04 11.04 6.75
CA TYR A 430 32.79 10.75 7.44
C TYR A 430 33.01 10.64 8.95
N ALA A 431 32.08 11.24 9.71
CA ALA A 431 31.95 11.03 11.16
C ALA A 431 30.49 10.70 11.48
N LYS A 432 30.25 9.72 12.35
CA LYS A 432 28.87 9.34 12.70
C LYS A 432 28.11 10.46 13.42
N GLY A 433 28.77 11.15 14.36
CA GLY A 433 28.28 12.35 15.06
C GLY A 433 27.16 12.12 16.05
N TYR A 434 26.21 11.26 15.73
CA TYR A 434 25.11 10.82 16.58
C TYR A 434 24.73 9.37 16.25
N ALA A 435 23.98 8.70 17.12
CA ALA A 435 23.46 7.37 16.87
C ALA A 435 21.94 7.36 17.02
N ALA A 436 21.25 6.87 16.00
CA ALA A 436 19.81 6.80 15.97
C ALA A 436 19.24 5.39 16.29
N GLY A 437 20.07 4.48 16.83
CA GLY A 437 19.67 3.09 17.12
C GLY A 437 19.56 2.21 15.88
N ARG A 438 19.15 0.96 16.07
CA ARG A 438 18.91 0.03 14.97
C ARG A 438 17.50 0.27 14.40
N PRO A 439 17.33 0.24 13.06
CA PRO A 439 16.01 0.26 12.47
C PRO A 439 15.25 -1.02 12.85
N MET A 440 14.27 -0.90 13.73
CA MET A 440 13.47 -2.03 14.20
C MET A 440 12.01 -1.61 14.38
N TYR A 441 11.10 -2.38 13.78
CA TYR A 441 9.67 -2.23 14.02
C TYR A 441 9.31 -2.57 15.48
N GLY A 442 8.53 -1.70 16.10
CA GLY A 442 7.99 -1.91 17.45
C GLY A 442 9.00 -1.81 18.60
N ARG A 443 10.24 -1.40 18.34
CA ARG A 443 11.29 -1.27 19.38
C ARG A 443 12.12 -0.01 19.19
N ALA A 444 12.51 0.61 20.31
CA ALA A 444 13.52 1.66 20.38
C ALA A 444 14.78 1.10 21.03
N ASP A 445 15.94 1.44 20.48
CA ASP A 445 17.22 1.18 21.14
C ASP A 445 17.57 2.37 22.04
N GLU A 446 17.88 2.09 23.30
CA GLU A 446 18.49 3.09 24.17
C GLU A 446 19.99 3.21 23.84
N ILE A 447 20.42 4.40 23.48
CA ILE A 447 21.82 4.69 23.21
C ILE A 447 22.44 5.27 24.47
N PRO A 448 23.47 4.62 25.06
CA PRO A 448 24.14 5.13 26.27
C PRO A 448 24.69 6.54 26.05
N GLN A 449 24.51 7.44 27.04
CA GLN A 449 24.92 8.84 26.93
C GLN A 449 26.40 9.03 26.61
N ASN A 450 27.26 8.19 27.19
CA ASN A 450 28.71 8.23 26.93
C ASN A 450 29.05 7.91 25.46
N VAL A 451 28.23 7.08 24.77
CA VAL A 451 28.38 6.82 23.33
C VAL A 451 27.99 8.05 22.54
N VAL A 452 26.84 8.70 22.87
CA VAL A 452 26.39 9.95 22.24
C VAL A 452 27.46 11.03 22.38
N ASP A 453 28.03 11.22 23.59
CA ASP A 453 29.04 12.24 23.86
C ASP A 453 30.35 11.95 23.10
N SER A 454 30.77 10.70 23.00
CA SER A 454 31.95 10.30 22.24
C SER A 454 31.80 10.57 20.76
N LEU A 455 30.67 10.18 20.15
CA LEU A 455 30.41 10.43 18.74
C LEU A 455 30.36 11.93 18.39
N ARG A 456 29.75 12.71 19.28
CA ARG A 456 29.69 14.18 19.13
C ARG A 456 31.11 14.78 19.23
N ALA A 457 31.93 14.37 20.21
CA ALA A 457 33.30 14.87 20.39
C ALA A 457 34.16 14.55 19.16
N GLU A 458 34.10 13.33 18.62
CA GLU A 458 34.80 12.94 17.39
C GLU A 458 34.41 13.82 16.20
N ALA A 459 33.10 14.00 15.96
CA ALA A 459 32.60 14.81 14.85
C ALA A 459 33.05 16.28 14.97
N VAL A 460 33.06 16.85 16.18
CA VAL A 460 33.51 18.22 16.42
C VAL A 460 35.02 18.35 16.15
N GLU A 461 35.84 17.41 16.56
CA GLU A 461 37.30 17.45 16.30
C GLU A 461 37.61 17.29 14.79
N MET A 462 36.84 16.47 14.07
CA MET A 462 36.97 16.35 12.63
C MET A 462 36.48 17.62 11.91
N ALA A 463 35.38 18.23 12.36
CA ALA A 463 34.83 19.45 11.77
C ALA A 463 35.80 20.64 11.86
N LYS A 464 36.63 20.74 12.92
CA LYS A 464 37.67 21.78 13.04
C LYS A 464 38.72 21.75 11.92
N LYS A 465 38.85 20.61 11.24
CA LYS A 465 39.84 20.37 10.18
C LYS A 465 39.20 20.39 8.77
N ALA A 466 37.88 20.49 8.70
CA ALA A 466 37.13 20.49 7.44
C ALA A 466 36.95 21.92 6.89
N ASP A 467 36.98 22.06 5.55
CA ASP A 467 36.65 23.28 4.86
C ASP A 467 35.14 23.44 4.68
N LEU A 468 34.42 22.32 4.65
CA LEU A 468 32.98 22.23 4.51
C LEU A 468 32.44 21.07 5.35
N VAL A 469 31.35 21.32 6.08
CA VAL A 469 30.62 20.28 6.83
C VAL A 469 29.24 20.11 6.26
N VAL A 470 28.87 18.86 5.95
CA VAL A 470 27.53 18.44 5.53
C VAL A 470 26.93 17.62 6.66
N LEU A 471 25.98 18.17 7.40
CA LEU A 471 25.25 17.45 8.44
C LEU A 471 24.01 16.81 7.85
N VAL A 472 23.92 15.48 7.92
CA VAL A 472 22.76 14.69 7.50
C VAL A 472 22.01 14.25 8.74
N GLY A 473 21.00 15.00 9.10
CA GLY A 473 20.14 14.76 10.25
C GLY A 473 18.70 14.50 9.85
N GLY A 474 17.86 14.14 10.79
CA GLY A 474 16.44 13.96 10.59
C GLY A 474 15.89 12.69 11.23
N LEU A 475 14.61 12.47 11.01
CA LEU A 475 13.92 11.26 11.44
C LEU A 475 14.42 10.05 10.65
N ASN A 476 14.24 8.88 11.19
CA ASN A 476 14.52 7.61 10.52
C ASN A 476 13.46 6.56 10.91
N LYS A 477 13.55 5.34 10.38
CA LYS A 477 12.57 4.27 10.59
C LYS A 477 12.69 3.55 11.95
N ASN A 478 13.22 4.18 12.95
CA ASN A 478 13.19 3.64 14.32
C ASN A 478 11.79 3.81 14.91
N HIS A 479 11.44 2.91 15.82
CA HIS A 479 10.23 3.05 16.62
C HIS A 479 10.26 4.40 17.36
N PHE A 480 9.11 5.06 17.45
CA PHE A 480 8.95 6.44 17.94
C PHE A 480 9.58 7.54 17.06
N GLN A 481 9.85 7.25 15.80
CA GLN A 481 10.20 8.23 14.78
C GLN A 481 9.29 8.05 13.55
N ASP A 482 9.85 7.72 12.36
CA ASP A 482 9.06 7.38 11.19
C ASP A 482 8.88 5.85 11.12
N CYS A 483 7.83 5.33 11.76
CA CYS A 483 7.59 3.89 11.86
C CYS A 483 6.11 3.58 12.09
N GLU A 484 5.63 2.54 11.43
CA GLU A 484 4.31 1.97 11.73
C GLU A 484 4.28 1.40 13.17
N GLY A 485 3.16 1.57 13.87
CA GLY A 485 2.91 1.04 15.21
C GLY A 485 3.42 1.91 16.36
N GLY A 486 4.02 3.07 16.08
CA GLY A 486 4.51 3.96 17.12
C GLY A 486 4.58 5.41 16.67
N ASP A 487 4.06 6.33 17.48
CA ASP A 487 4.16 7.77 17.26
C ASP A 487 5.43 8.34 17.90
N ARG A 488 5.88 9.49 17.43
CA ARG A 488 6.95 10.26 18.08
C ARG A 488 6.50 10.73 19.44
N LEU A 489 7.40 10.65 20.42
CA LEU A 489 7.12 11.08 21.78
C LEU A 489 7.40 12.58 22.00
N GLU A 490 8.25 13.17 21.17
CA GLU A 490 8.67 14.58 21.27
C GLU A 490 9.02 15.16 19.90
N TYR A 491 9.12 16.49 19.82
CA TYR A 491 9.49 17.19 18.58
C TYR A 491 11.00 17.18 18.29
N GLY A 492 11.82 16.72 19.20
CA GLY A 492 13.28 16.65 19.04
C GLY A 492 13.69 15.83 17.82
N LEU A 493 14.89 16.09 17.31
CA LEU A 493 15.57 15.19 16.38
C LEU A 493 16.32 14.12 17.19
N PRO A 494 16.51 12.92 16.63
CA PRO A 494 17.26 11.87 17.30
C PRO A 494 18.73 12.22 17.51
#